data_1df339947a415244ecdf4340f89fa974
#
_entry.id   1df339947a415244ecdf4340f89fa974
#
_cell.length_a   1.000
_cell.length_b   1.000
_cell.length_c   1.000
_cell.angle_alpha   90.00
_cell.angle_beta   90.00
_cell.angle_gamma   90.00
#
_symmetry.space_group_name_H-M   'P 1'
#
loop_
_entity.id
_entity.type
_entity.pdbx_description
1 polymer ?
#
loop_
_entity_poly.entity_id
_entity_poly.type
_entity_poly.pdbx_seq_one_letter_code
_entity_poly.pdbx_strand_id
1 'polypeptide(L)'
;MNPYPALVASVTRHRGVTACLVVMEDDGIVVEATAQIGVETAAFAALTASLYRKSARAAAAAGFGGVSFCELEAERGRVLAAGRNGLVMVAVAEPRVNLGLLRLELLRAAAAL
;
A
#
# COMPACT_ATOMS: atom_id res chain seq x y z
N MET A 1 15.31 16.36 -1.79
CA MET A 1 14.20 16.38 -0.79
C MET A 1 13.50 15.04 -0.79
N ASN A 2 13.20 14.52 0.39
CA ASN A 2 12.51 13.24 0.54
C ASN A 2 11.00 13.49 0.70
N PRO A 3 10.15 13.13 -0.30
CA PRO A 3 8.70 13.35 -0.22
C PRO A 3 7.95 12.30 0.60
N TYR A 4 8.58 11.16 0.89
CA TYR A 4 7.87 10.00 1.44
C TYR A 4 7.29 10.22 2.84
N PRO A 5 7.95 10.91 3.78
CA PRO A 5 7.34 11.16 5.09
C PRO A 5 6.00 11.90 4.98
N ALA A 6 5.90 12.90 4.12
CA ALA A 6 4.67 13.66 3.93
C ALA A 6 3.58 12.79 3.27
N LEU A 7 3.95 11.92 2.32
CA LEU A 7 3.00 11.03 1.66
C LEU A 7 2.41 10.03 2.64
N VAL A 8 3.23 9.35 3.44
CA VAL A 8 2.70 8.39 4.43
C VAL A 8 1.88 9.09 5.49
N ALA A 9 2.28 10.30 5.91
CA ALA A 9 1.52 11.08 6.88
C ALA A 9 0.13 11.45 6.36
N SER A 10 0.01 11.80 5.08
CA SER A 10 -1.27 12.16 4.47
C SER A 10 -2.27 11.00 4.51
N VAL A 11 -1.79 9.78 4.34
CA VAL A 11 -2.63 8.58 4.36
C VAL A 11 -2.94 8.15 5.81
N THR A 12 -1.95 8.18 6.71
CA THR A 12 -2.17 7.77 8.10
C THR A 12 -3.09 8.70 8.88
N ARG A 13 -3.29 9.93 8.45
CA ARG A 13 -4.29 10.81 9.03
C ARG A 13 -5.72 10.34 8.79
N HIS A 14 -5.90 9.44 7.82
CA HIS A 14 -7.22 8.91 7.50
C HIS A 14 -7.71 7.99 8.61
N ARG A 15 -8.93 8.24 9.07
CA ARG A 15 -9.52 7.45 10.18
C ARG A 15 -9.63 5.97 9.80
N GLY A 16 -9.14 5.10 10.68
CA GLY A 16 -9.15 3.65 10.47
C GLY A 16 -7.85 3.11 9.87
N VAL A 17 -6.95 3.97 9.42
CA VAL A 17 -5.63 3.54 8.93
C VAL A 17 -4.71 3.29 10.14
N THR A 18 -4.12 2.10 10.20
CA THR A 18 -3.22 1.69 11.29
C THR A 18 -1.76 1.76 10.88
N ALA A 19 -1.47 1.76 9.59
CA ALA A 19 -0.11 1.94 9.09
C ALA A 19 -0.16 2.40 7.63
N CYS A 20 0.89 3.12 7.22
CA CYS A 20 1.15 3.41 5.82
C CYS A 20 2.65 3.26 5.56
N LEU A 21 2.99 2.59 4.46
CA LEU A 21 4.36 2.30 4.09
C LEU A 21 4.60 2.66 2.62
N VAL A 22 5.86 3.01 2.33
CA VAL A 22 6.40 2.99 0.96
C VAL A 22 7.43 1.87 0.92
N VAL A 23 7.26 0.94 0.00
CA VAL A 23 8.14 -0.22 -0.11
C VAL A 23 8.67 -0.37 -1.54
N MET A 24 9.83 -1.02 -1.66
CA MET A 24 10.35 -1.40 -2.97
C MET A 24 9.53 -2.57 -3.52
N GLU A 25 9.08 -2.46 -4.76
CA GLU A 25 8.27 -3.51 -5.39
C GLU A 25 9.05 -4.83 -5.49
N ASP A 26 10.33 -4.79 -5.81
CA ASP A 26 11.12 -5.98 -6.13
C ASP A 26 11.41 -6.87 -4.92
N ASP A 27 11.69 -6.30 -3.77
CA ASP A 27 12.18 -7.04 -2.61
C ASP A 27 11.41 -6.78 -1.32
N GLY A 28 10.48 -5.82 -1.33
CA GLY A 28 9.68 -5.47 -0.16
C GLY A 28 10.44 -4.69 0.90
N ILE A 29 11.59 -4.13 0.58
CA ILE A 29 12.34 -3.28 1.53
C ILE A 29 11.54 -2.02 1.82
N VAL A 30 11.38 -1.70 3.10
CA VAL A 30 10.67 -0.51 3.56
C VAL A 30 11.52 0.72 3.31
N VAL A 31 10.99 1.67 2.55
CA VAL A 31 11.62 2.97 2.30
C VAL A 31 11.18 3.99 3.35
N GLU A 32 9.91 3.96 3.70
CA GLU A 32 9.30 4.85 4.69
C GLU A 32 8.11 4.16 5.33
N ALA A 33 7.88 4.38 6.62
CA ALA A 33 6.71 3.81 7.30
C ALA A 33 6.27 4.68 8.46
N THR A 34 4.97 4.75 8.67
CA THR A 34 4.33 5.24 9.88
C THR A 34 3.31 4.20 10.31
N ALA A 35 3.38 3.76 11.56
CA ALA A 35 2.51 2.69 12.06
C ALA A 35 2.16 2.90 13.53
N GLN A 36 0.97 2.45 13.90
CA GLN A 36 0.57 2.35 15.30
C GLN A 36 1.39 1.25 16.00
N ILE A 37 1.51 1.35 17.32
CA ILE A 37 2.21 0.35 18.14
C ILE A 37 1.58 -1.03 17.91
N GLY A 38 2.41 -2.05 17.72
CA GLY A 38 1.98 -3.43 17.50
C GLY A 38 1.79 -3.82 16.05
N VAL A 39 1.89 -2.90 15.10
CA VAL A 39 1.82 -3.23 13.67
C VAL A 39 3.21 -3.65 13.17
N GLU A 40 3.28 -4.86 12.64
CA GLU A 40 4.53 -5.45 12.10
C GLU A 40 4.77 -4.96 10.67
N THR A 41 5.42 -3.80 10.54
CA THR A 41 5.59 -3.16 9.23
C THR A 41 6.38 -4.01 8.24
N ALA A 42 7.42 -4.70 8.69
CA ALA A 42 8.22 -5.56 7.81
C ALA A 42 7.40 -6.72 7.24
N ALA A 43 6.52 -7.30 8.04
CA ALA A 43 5.64 -8.39 7.59
C ALA A 43 4.64 -7.90 6.54
N PHE A 44 4.03 -6.74 6.77
CA PHE A 44 3.13 -6.13 5.78
C PHE A 44 3.84 -5.71 4.51
N ALA A 45 5.06 -5.20 4.62
CA ALA A 45 5.88 -4.85 3.46
C ALA A 45 6.15 -6.08 2.58
N ALA A 46 6.58 -7.18 3.19
CA ALA A 46 6.83 -8.43 2.45
C ALA A 46 5.55 -8.99 1.81
N LEU A 47 4.46 -9.02 2.57
CA LEU A 47 3.17 -9.51 2.08
C LEU A 47 2.69 -8.69 0.89
N THR A 48 2.69 -7.37 0.99
CA THR A 48 2.15 -6.50 -0.04
C THR A 48 3.02 -6.44 -1.28
N ALA A 49 4.34 -6.45 -1.15
CA ALA A 49 5.21 -6.54 -2.31
C ALA A 49 5.00 -7.85 -3.07
N SER A 50 4.86 -8.97 -2.34
CA SER A 50 4.57 -10.28 -2.94
C SER A 50 3.21 -10.29 -3.64
N LEU A 51 2.17 -9.80 -2.98
CA LEU A 51 0.82 -9.71 -3.54
C LEU A 51 0.82 -8.86 -4.82
N TYR A 52 1.47 -7.72 -4.79
CA TYR A 52 1.55 -6.80 -5.90
C TYR A 52 2.25 -7.45 -7.10
N ARG A 53 3.42 -8.07 -6.88
CA ARG A 53 4.16 -8.76 -7.95
C ARG A 53 3.37 -9.91 -8.57
N LYS A 54 2.71 -10.72 -7.74
CA LYS A 54 1.89 -11.85 -8.23
C LYS A 54 0.69 -11.37 -9.02
N SER A 55 0.04 -10.31 -8.56
CA SER A 55 -1.08 -9.68 -9.26
C SER A 55 -0.63 -9.12 -10.62
N ALA A 56 0.53 -8.46 -10.65
CA ALA A 56 1.09 -7.92 -11.89
C ALA A 56 1.39 -9.02 -12.92
N ARG A 57 1.95 -10.14 -12.46
CA ARG A 57 2.22 -11.30 -13.34
C ARG A 57 0.92 -11.91 -13.87
N ALA A 58 -0.08 -12.07 -13.00
CA ALA A 58 -1.37 -12.61 -13.40
C ALA A 58 -2.07 -11.72 -14.44
N ALA A 59 -2.06 -10.41 -14.21
CA ALA A 59 -2.65 -9.44 -15.12
C ALA A 59 -1.93 -9.45 -16.49
N ALA A 60 -0.60 -9.50 -16.48
CA ALA A 60 0.18 -9.59 -17.72
C ALA A 60 -0.12 -10.87 -18.48
N ALA A 61 -0.19 -12.01 -17.80
CA ALA A 61 -0.51 -13.31 -18.42
C ALA A 61 -1.92 -13.32 -19.01
N ALA A 62 -2.86 -12.59 -18.41
CA ALA A 62 -4.23 -12.46 -18.92
C ALA A 62 -4.36 -11.40 -20.04
N GLY A 63 -3.30 -10.70 -20.39
CA GLY A 63 -3.32 -9.67 -21.41
C GLY A 63 -3.91 -8.34 -20.95
N PHE A 64 -4.04 -8.12 -19.63
CA PHE A 64 -4.62 -6.88 -19.08
C PHE A 64 -3.62 -5.73 -18.92
N GLY A 65 -2.32 -5.99 -19.10
CA GLY A 65 -1.28 -4.98 -18.89
C GLY A 65 -0.89 -4.82 -17.43
N GLY A 66 -0.40 -3.62 -17.08
CA GLY A 66 0.11 -3.34 -15.73
C GLY A 66 -0.99 -3.22 -14.68
N VAL A 67 -0.61 -3.45 -13.42
CA VAL A 67 -1.50 -3.30 -12.27
C VAL A 67 -1.16 -1.98 -11.56
N SER A 68 -2.17 -1.18 -11.27
CA SER A 68 -2.01 0.09 -10.55
C SER A 68 -2.47 0.01 -9.09
N PHE A 69 -3.33 -0.95 -8.77
CA PHE A 69 -3.94 -1.04 -7.44
C PHE A 69 -4.32 -2.47 -7.10
N CYS A 70 -4.07 -2.86 -5.85
CA CYS A 70 -4.51 -4.14 -5.29
C CYS A 70 -5.14 -3.91 -3.93
N GLU A 71 -6.09 -4.76 -3.58
CA GLU A 71 -6.71 -4.75 -2.27
C GLU A 71 -6.83 -6.17 -1.73
N LEU A 72 -6.52 -6.35 -0.45
CA LEU A 72 -6.78 -7.57 0.28
C LEU A 72 -7.78 -7.24 1.38
N GLU A 73 -8.95 -7.88 1.31
CA GLU A 73 -9.93 -7.82 2.38
C GLU A 73 -9.80 -9.09 3.21
N ALA A 74 -9.52 -8.90 4.49
CA ALA A 74 -9.43 -10.00 5.45
C ALA A 74 -10.40 -9.75 6.60
N GLU A 75 -10.64 -10.79 7.38
CA GLU A 75 -11.59 -10.73 8.48
C GLU A 75 -11.30 -9.60 9.47
N ARG A 76 -10.02 -9.36 9.77
CA ARG A 76 -9.60 -8.41 10.81
C ARG A 76 -8.92 -7.17 10.28
N GLY A 77 -8.89 -6.97 8.98
CA GLY A 77 -8.26 -5.80 8.42
C GLY A 77 -8.26 -5.77 6.91
N ARG A 78 -7.78 -4.68 6.37
CA ARG A 78 -7.65 -4.47 4.94
C ARG A 78 -6.25 -3.99 4.62
N VAL A 79 -5.74 -4.41 3.47
CA VAL A 79 -4.48 -3.92 2.94
C VAL A 79 -4.74 -3.40 1.52
N LEU A 80 -4.37 -2.16 1.28
CA LEU A 80 -4.48 -1.53 -0.03
C LEU A 80 -3.07 -1.20 -0.51
N ALA A 81 -2.80 -1.45 -1.78
CA ALA A 81 -1.48 -1.21 -2.36
C ALA A 81 -1.61 -0.53 -3.72
N ALA A 82 -0.87 0.54 -3.91
CA ALA A 82 -0.82 1.28 -5.17
C ALA A 82 0.64 1.41 -5.61
N GLY A 83 0.96 0.94 -6.80
CA GLY A 83 2.33 0.91 -7.31
C GLY A 83 2.59 1.97 -8.36
N ARG A 84 3.81 2.53 -8.35
CA ARG A 84 4.30 3.45 -9.36
C ARG A 84 5.82 3.55 -9.29
N ASN A 85 6.47 3.53 -10.43
CA ASN A 85 7.92 3.74 -10.54
C ASN A 85 8.76 2.78 -9.69
N GLY A 86 8.36 1.50 -9.62
CA GLY A 86 9.08 0.50 -8.85
C GLY A 86 8.87 0.58 -7.34
N LEU A 87 7.99 1.46 -6.88
CA LEU A 87 7.61 1.63 -5.49
C LEU A 87 6.14 1.22 -5.30
N VAL A 88 5.82 0.74 -4.12
CA VAL A 88 4.44 0.40 -3.74
C VAL A 88 4.08 1.17 -2.48
N MET A 89 3.00 1.91 -2.54
CA MET A 89 2.46 2.56 -1.36
C MET A 89 1.37 1.70 -0.75
N VAL A 90 1.49 1.42 0.54
CA VAL A 90 0.67 0.44 1.24
C VAL A 90 -0.08 1.12 2.38
N ALA A 91 -1.39 0.91 2.44
CA ALA A 91 -2.20 1.29 3.60
C ALA A 91 -2.72 0.03 4.29
N VAL A 92 -2.54 -0.04 5.59
CA VAL A 92 -3.12 -1.08 6.45
C VAL A 92 -4.23 -0.41 7.26
N ALA A 93 -5.40 -1.01 7.27
CA ALA A 93 -6.57 -0.38 7.85
C ALA A 93 -7.48 -1.38 8.59
N GLU A 94 -8.30 -0.83 9.48
CA GLU A 94 -9.35 -1.58 10.15
C GLU A 94 -10.43 -2.01 9.17
N PRO A 95 -11.20 -3.10 9.47
CA PRO A 95 -12.27 -3.57 8.58
C PRO A 95 -13.34 -2.52 8.28
N ARG A 96 -13.57 -1.57 9.21
CA ARG A 96 -14.62 -0.55 9.10
C ARG A 96 -14.15 0.75 8.43
N VAL A 97 -12.94 0.79 7.90
CA VAL A 97 -12.41 1.98 7.23
C VAL A 97 -13.36 2.39 6.10
N ASN A 98 -13.45 3.71 5.85
CA ASN A 98 -14.12 4.19 4.64
C ASN A 98 -13.25 3.86 3.43
N LEU A 99 -13.53 2.73 2.81
CA LEU A 99 -12.70 2.14 1.77
C LEU A 99 -12.60 3.02 0.53
N GLY A 100 -13.72 3.59 0.10
CA GLY A 100 -13.73 4.45 -1.08
C GLY A 100 -12.85 5.69 -0.91
N LEU A 101 -12.96 6.33 0.25
CA LEU A 101 -12.16 7.52 0.55
C LEU A 101 -10.67 7.16 0.75
N LEU A 102 -10.38 6.06 1.44
CA LEU A 102 -9.00 5.60 1.62
C LEU A 102 -8.35 5.27 0.28
N ARG A 103 -9.07 4.57 -0.61
CA ARG A 103 -8.57 4.26 -1.94
C ARG A 103 -8.21 5.54 -2.70
N LEU A 104 -9.07 6.54 -2.66
CA LEU A 104 -8.83 7.83 -3.31
C LEU A 104 -7.57 8.51 -2.76
N GLU A 105 -7.44 8.56 -1.44
CA GLU A 105 -6.28 9.17 -0.78
C GLU A 105 -4.99 8.43 -1.09
N LEU A 106 -5.03 7.10 -1.09
CA LEU A 106 -3.86 6.29 -1.41
C LEU A 106 -3.42 6.49 -2.87
N LEU A 107 -4.36 6.50 -3.80
CA LEU A 107 -4.05 6.72 -5.22
C LEU A 107 -3.48 8.12 -5.47
N ARG A 108 -3.99 9.13 -4.78
CA ARG A 108 -3.43 10.49 -4.85
C ARG A 108 -2.00 10.53 -4.35
N ALA A 109 -1.74 9.93 -3.21
CA ALA A 109 -0.39 9.88 -2.65
C ALA A 109 0.56 9.09 -3.56
N ALA A 110 0.13 7.95 -4.07
CA ALA A 110 0.93 7.12 -4.98
C ALA A 110 1.26 7.82 -6.29
N ALA A 111 0.43 8.72 -6.76
CA ALA A 111 0.69 9.50 -7.97
C ALA A 111 1.94 10.39 -7.84
N ALA A 112 2.39 10.65 -6.63
CA ALA A 112 3.60 11.43 -6.35
C ALA A 112 4.86 10.59 -6.15
N LEU A 113 4.75 9.27 -6.27
CA LEU A 113 5.92 8.37 -6.17
C LEU A 113 6.88 8.47 -7.36
#